data_adedeedd66e2ca09cf1b480361fadd03
#
_entry.id   adedeedd66e2ca09cf1b480361fadd03
#
_cell.length_a   1.000
_cell.length_b   1.000
_cell.length_c   1.000
_cell.angle_alpha   90.00
_cell.angle_beta   90.00
_cell.angle_gamma   90.00
#
_symmetry.space_group_name_H-M   'P 1'
#
loop_
_entity.id
_entity.type
_entity.pdbx_description
1 polymer ?
#
loop_
_entity_poly.entity_id
_entity_poly.type
_entity_poly.pdbx_seq_one_letter_code
_entity_poly.pdbx_strand_id
1 'polypeptide(L)'
;NASALNIAANITTADGLIDINAPVTLTGDAVITSGTGGGNVDFSSTISGGQNLDILSGTGNVIITGDIGGTALTSLDINKTGAGNTGSIFLSGNIGTDSAAGEGAVNLGHDGLTLSITFGSTGVAGDYNTTGDQIYEADSYVLSGTDPTFATVDDAVTFNDGGLTLATASNLTINTGSGTAGAITIQGDIAGTSDGSTTTVTLEAGSGAVAIKGIGTDIGNVTIDGGGVTLNGSITTAGGNIDINDATTLATGAITLTTANG
;
A
#
# COMPACT_ATOMS: atom_id res chain seq x y z
N ASN A 1 -4.97 -29.85 8.19
CA ASN A 1 -4.98 -28.96 7.03
C ASN A 1 -6.44 -28.72 6.67
N ALA A 2 -6.92 -27.46 6.80
CA ALA A 2 -8.24 -27.10 6.33
C ALA A 2 -8.27 -27.29 4.80
N SER A 3 -9.34 -27.86 4.28
CA SER A 3 -9.57 -27.90 2.83
C SER A 3 -9.76 -26.48 2.34
N ALA A 4 -9.27 -26.15 1.14
CA ALA A 4 -9.48 -24.82 0.57
C ALA A 4 -10.98 -24.52 0.41
N LEU A 5 -11.36 -23.29 0.67
CA LEU A 5 -12.69 -22.75 0.44
C LEU A 5 -12.75 -22.19 -0.99
N ASN A 6 -13.62 -22.73 -1.82
CA ASN A 6 -13.87 -22.18 -3.15
C ASN A 6 -15.00 -21.14 -3.07
N ILE A 7 -14.75 -19.92 -3.51
CA ILE A 7 -15.72 -18.86 -3.56
C ILE A 7 -16.02 -18.54 -5.03
N ALA A 8 -17.28 -18.70 -5.42
CA ALA A 8 -17.77 -18.46 -6.79
C ALA A 8 -18.89 -17.40 -6.83
N ALA A 9 -19.24 -16.81 -5.69
CA ALA A 9 -20.35 -15.88 -5.56
C ALA A 9 -20.19 -15.01 -4.30
N ASN A 10 -21.04 -14.00 -4.18
CA ASN A 10 -20.99 -13.05 -3.08
C ASN A 10 -21.29 -13.69 -1.72
N ILE A 11 -20.66 -13.17 -0.68
CA ILE A 11 -20.91 -13.48 0.72
C ILE A 11 -21.43 -12.19 1.38
N THR A 12 -22.59 -12.24 1.99
CA THR A 12 -23.20 -11.07 2.63
C THR A 12 -23.70 -11.42 4.03
N THR A 13 -23.37 -10.58 5.00
CA THR A 13 -24.00 -10.59 6.33
C THR A 13 -24.67 -9.23 6.60
N ALA A 14 -25.58 -9.20 7.54
CA ALA A 14 -26.20 -7.95 8.01
C ALA A 14 -25.47 -7.52 9.28
N ASP A 15 -24.35 -6.79 9.12
CA ASP A 15 -23.50 -6.27 10.19
C ASP A 15 -22.82 -7.35 11.06
N GLY A 16 -22.78 -8.58 10.57
CA GLY A 16 -22.10 -9.70 11.25
C GLY A 16 -20.67 -9.89 10.79
N LEU A 17 -19.83 -10.41 11.69
CA LEU A 17 -18.47 -10.84 11.38
C LEU A 17 -18.48 -11.88 10.24
N ILE A 18 -17.56 -11.70 9.29
CA ILE A 18 -17.19 -12.72 8.32
C ILE A 18 -15.77 -13.18 8.68
N ASP A 19 -15.60 -14.41 9.12
CA ASP A 19 -14.32 -14.99 9.56
C ASP A 19 -14.00 -16.23 8.73
N ILE A 20 -12.97 -16.12 7.87
CA ILE A 20 -12.57 -17.16 6.94
C ILE A 20 -11.15 -17.62 7.28
N ASN A 21 -11.08 -18.80 7.93
CA ASN A 21 -9.84 -19.37 8.45
C ASN A 21 -9.15 -20.38 7.49
N ALA A 22 -9.79 -20.70 6.36
CA ALA A 22 -9.25 -21.63 5.36
C ALA A 22 -8.62 -20.86 4.19
N PRO A 23 -7.65 -21.49 3.49
CA PRO A 23 -7.19 -20.94 2.22
C PRO A 23 -8.36 -20.73 1.25
N VAL A 24 -8.41 -19.59 0.59
CA VAL A 24 -9.47 -19.23 -0.36
C VAL A 24 -8.97 -19.38 -1.78
N THR A 25 -9.80 -19.98 -2.63
CA THR A 25 -9.64 -19.93 -4.08
C THR A 25 -10.90 -19.31 -4.70
N LEU A 26 -10.75 -18.15 -5.35
CA LEU A 26 -11.83 -17.55 -6.11
C LEU A 26 -12.01 -18.32 -7.43
N THR A 27 -13.20 -18.81 -7.66
CA THR A 27 -13.59 -19.51 -8.90
C THR A 27 -14.63 -18.70 -9.71
N GLY A 28 -15.03 -17.55 -9.22
CA GLY A 28 -15.83 -16.53 -9.85
C GLY A 28 -15.63 -15.19 -9.14
N ASP A 29 -15.99 -14.09 -9.78
CA ASP A 29 -15.96 -12.76 -9.16
C ASP A 29 -16.81 -12.75 -7.89
N ALA A 30 -16.30 -12.13 -6.83
CA ALA A 30 -16.97 -12.14 -5.54
C ALA A 30 -16.97 -10.77 -4.87
N VAL A 31 -18.10 -10.42 -4.29
CA VAL A 31 -18.24 -9.31 -3.33
C VAL A 31 -18.49 -9.90 -1.95
N ILE A 32 -17.61 -9.57 -1.00
CA ILE A 32 -17.72 -10.00 0.38
C ILE A 32 -18.07 -8.78 1.22
N THR A 33 -19.28 -8.75 1.79
CA THR A 33 -19.74 -7.60 2.57
C THR A 33 -20.33 -8.00 3.90
N SER A 34 -19.85 -7.34 4.95
CA SER A 34 -20.40 -7.46 6.30
C SER A 34 -21.56 -6.46 6.57
N GLY A 35 -22.00 -5.71 5.56
CA GLY A 35 -23.02 -4.69 5.73
C GLY A 35 -22.42 -3.30 5.99
N THR A 36 -23.28 -2.35 6.40
CA THR A 36 -22.87 -0.96 6.68
C THR A 36 -22.54 -0.69 8.15
N GLY A 37 -22.84 -1.65 9.03
CA GLY A 37 -22.54 -1.61 10.47
C GLY A 37 -21.11 -2.08 10.77
N GLY A 38 -20.84 -2.51 11.98
CA GLY A 38 -19.47 -2.75 12.48
C GLY A 38 -18.92 -4.17 12.33
N GLY A 39 -19.43 -5.00 11.44
CA GLY A 39 -18.90 -6.36 11.24
C GLY A 39 -17.53 -6.37 10.55
N ASN A 40 -16.53 -7.00 11.15
CA ASN A 40 -15.24 -7.19 10.48
C ASN A 40 -15.34 -8.22 9.35
N VAL A 41 -14.38 -8.13 8.42
CA VAL A 41 -14.12 -9.17 7.42
C VAL A 41 -12.68 -9.66 7.62
N ASP A 42 -12.54 -10.90 8.12
CA ASP A 42 -11.27 -11.46 8.54
C ASP A 42 -10.90 -12.67 7.64
N PHE A 43 -9.70 -12.63 7.06
CA PHE A 43 -9.08 -13.74 6.34
C PHE A 43 -7.78 -14.13 7.04
N SER A 44 -7.76 -15.30 7.68
CA SER A 44 -6.59 -15.80 8.40
C SER A 44 -5.65 -16.67 7.55
N SER A 45 -5.94 -16.84 6.26
CA SER A 45 -5.16 -17.67 5.35
C SER A 45 -5.05 -17.05 3.96
N THR A 46 -4.40 -17.72 3.04
CA THR A 46 -4.13 -17.21 1.69
C THR A 46 -5.40 -17.00 0.87
N ILE A 47 -5.36 -16.02 -0.03
CA ILE A 47 -6.39 -15.74 -1.03
C ILE A 47 -5.76 -15.87 -2.41
N SER A 48 -6.38 -16.62 -3.32
CA SER A 48 -5.89 -16.83 -4.68
C SER A 48 -7.04 -17.01 -5.67
N GLY A 49 -6.74 -16.99 -6.98
CA GLY A 49 -7.71 -17.27 -8.05
C GLY A 49 -7.85 -16.10 -9.02
N GLY A 50 -7.88 -16.32 -10.31
CA GLY A 50 -7.85 -15.31 -11.38
C GLY A 50 -9.15 -14.50 -11.53
N GLN A 51 -9.74 -14.01 -10.46
CA GLN A 51 -11.04 -13.34 -10.41
C GLN A 51 -10.95 -11.97 -9.73
N ASN A 52 -12.01 -11.17 -9.79
CA ASN A 52 -12.13 -9.93 -9.04
C ASN A 52 -12.62 -10.21 -7.60
N LEU A 53 -12.00 -9.53 -6.63
CA LEU A 53 -12.42 -9.58 -5.24
C LEU A 53 -12.71 -8.17 -4.71
N ASP A 54 -13.96 -7.94 -4.32
CA ASP A 54 -14.39 -6.73 -3.62
C ASP A 54 -14.71 -7.08 -2.16
N ILE A 55 -14.15 -6.32 -1.21
CA ILE A 55 -14.43 -6.47 0.22
C ILE A 55 -14.99 -5.15 0.76
N LEU A 56 -16.14 -5.21 1.39
CA LEU A 56 -16.85 -4.06 1.95
C LEU A 56 -17.22 -4.34 3.42
N SER A 57 -16.52 -3.71 4.35
CA SER A 57 -16.68 -3.98 5.79
C SER A 57 -17.52 -2.96 6.54
N GLY A 58 -18.11 -1.97 5.86
CA GLY A 58 -18.84 -0.91 6.52
C GLY A 58 -17.96 -0.13 7.49
N THR A 59 -18.39 -0.02 8.76
CA THR A 59 -17.59 0.58 9.83
C THR A 59 -16.66 -0.42 10.50
N GLY A 60 -16.73 -1.71 10.14
CA GLY A 60 -15.81 -2.74 10.63
C GLY A 60 -14.47 -2.73 9.90
N ASN A 61 -13.51 -3.45 10.44
CA ASN A 61 -12.19 -3.56 9.83
C ASN A 61 -12.12 -4.70 8.81
N VAL A 62 -11.20 -4.58 7.86
CA VAL A 62 -10.76 -5.69 7.02
C VAL A 62 -9.40 -6.15 7.51
N ILE A 63 -9.25 -7.44 7.82
CA ILE A 63 -8.02 -8.02 8.36
C ILE A 63 -7.63 -9.21 7.47
N ILE A 64 -6.50 -9.10 6.79
CA ILE A 64 -5.97 -10.18 5.94
C ILE A 64 -4.57 -10.51 6.43
N THR A 65 -4.40 -11.72 7.01
CA THR A 65 -3.13 -12.15 7.57
C THR A 65 -2.33 -13.05 6.65
N GLY A 66 -2.98 -13.72 5.71
CA GLY A 66 -2.32 -14.55 4.71
C GLY A 66 -1.93 -13.79 3.46
N ASP A 67 -1.08 -14.40 2.64
CA ASP A 67 -0.69 -13.83 1.36
C ASP A 67 -1.84 -13.86 0.35
N ILE A 68 -1.85 -12.87 -0.54
CA ILE A 68 -2.78 -12.77 -1.66
C ILE A 68 -1.99 -13.00 -2.95
N GLY A 69 -2.48 -13.88 -3.83
CA GLY A 69 -1.94 -14.00 -5.18
C GLY A 69 -1.07 -15.22 -5.44
N GLY A 70 -1.30 -16.36 -4.80
CA GLY A 70 -0.70 -17.62 -5.24
C GLY A 70 -1.12 -18.00 -6.68
N THR A 71 -2.31 -17.58 -7.10
CA THR A 71 -2.72 -17.32 -8.48
C THR A 71 -3.26 -15.89 -8.45
N ALA A 72 -2.70 -15.03 -9.29
CA ALA A 72 -2.99 -13.60 -9.29
C ALA A 72 -4.48 -13.30 -9.45
N LEU A 73 -5.01 -12.39 -8.63
CA LEU A 73 -6.35 -11.85 -8.79
C LEU A 73 -6.36 -10.92 -10.03
N THR A 74 -7.52 -10.78 -10.64
CA THR A 74 -7.72 -9.77 -11.70
C THR A 74 -7.79 -8.37 -11.11
N SER A 75 -8.41 -8.22 -9.94
CA SER A 75 -8.38 -7.00 -9.12
C SER A 75 -8.67 -7.30 -7.65
N LEU A 76 -8.16 -6.45 -6.78
CA LEU A 76 -8.48 -6.43 -5.36
C LEU A 76 -8.98 -5.03 -4.99
N ASP A 77 -10.24 -4.91 -4.64
CA ASP A 77 -10.85 -3.68 -4.16
C ASP A 77 -11.31 -3.86 -2.70
N ILE A 78 -10.80 -3.06 -1.76
CA ILE A 78 -11.19 -3.12 -0.36
C ILE A 78 -11.72 -1.75 0.06
N ASN A 79 -12.97 -1.69 0.49
CA ASN A 79 -13.65 -0.46 0.94
C ASN A 79 -13.62 0.69 -0.07
N LYS A 80 -13.39 0.41 -1.35
CA LYS A 80 -13.25 1.39 -2.42
C LYS A 80 -14.53 2.18 -2.69
N THR A 81 -15.69 1.61 -2.42
CA THR A 81 -16.99 2.22 -2.73
C THR A 81 -17.91 2.19 -1.52
N GLY A 82 -18.81 3.16 -1.44
CA GLY A 82 -19.86 3.20 -0.42
C GLY A 82 -19.51 4.09 0.78
N ALA A 83 -20.35 5.09 1.02
CA ALA A 83 -20.17 6.11 2.07
C ALA A 83 -20.15 5.57 3.53
N GLY A 84 -20.36 4.28 3.74
CA GLY A 84 -20.33 3.64 5.06
C GLY A 84 -19.04 2.84 5.34
N ASN A 85 -18.12 2.75 4.39
CA ASN A 85 -16.89 1.95 4.55
C ASN A 85 -15.77 2.78 5.18
N THR A 86 -15.82 2.92 6.51
CA THR A 86 -14.92 3.78 7.30
C THR A 86 -13.94 2.99 8.16
N GLY A 87 -13.98 1.66 8.13
CA GLY A 87 -13.08 0.81 8.92
C GLY A 87 -11.63 0.86 8.45
N SER A 88 -10.73 0.44 9.31
CA SER A 88 -9.31 0.29 8.97
C SER A 88 -9.03 -1.01 8.22
N ILE A 89 -7.96 -1.01 7.42
CA ILE A 89 -7.50 -2.16 6.64
C ILE A 89 -6.16 -2.62 7.19
N PHE A 90 -6.02 -3.92 7.50
CA PHE A 90 -4.81 -4.54 8.00
C PHE A 90 -4.38 -5.66 7.06
N LEU A 91 -3.26 -5.48 6.40
CA LEU A 91 -2.66 -6.47 5.48
C LEU A 91 -1.34 -6.94 6.07
N SER A 92 -1.32 -8.12 6.69
CA SER A 92 -0.08 -8.69 7.28
C SER A 92 0.69 -9.56 6.29
N GLY A 93 0.02 -10.13 5.28
CA GLY A 93 0.64 -10.91 4.21
C GLY A 93 1.06 -10.06 3.01
N ASN A 94 1.70 -10.71 2.06
CA ASN A 94 2.12 -10.12 0.80
C ASN A 94 0.96 -10.06 -0.21
N ILE A 95 1.08 -9.17 -1.19
CA ILE A 95 0.22 -9.15 -2.38
C ILE A 95 1.10 -9.46 -3.58
N GLY A 96 0.66 -10.41 -4.44
CA GLY A 96 1.41 -10.79 -5.62
C GLY A 96 2.72 -11.51 -5.28
N THR A 97 2.64 -12.73 -4.77
CA THR A 97 3.79 -13.52 -4.31
C THR A 97 4.75 -13.95 -5.42
N ASP A 98 4.37 -13.78 -6.68
CA ASP A 98 5.22 -14.09 -7.85
C ASP A 98 5.41 -12.83 -8.70
N SER A 99 6.62 -12.32 -8.72
CA SER A 99 7.01 -11.10 -9.46
C SER A 99 6.79 -11.17 -10.98
N ALA A 100 6.51 -12.35 -11.53
CA ALA A 100 6.21 -12.54 -12.97
C ALA A 100 4.71 -12.51 -13.28
N ALA A 101 3.85 -12.59 -12.27
CA ALA A 101 2.39 -12.65 -12.39
C ALA A 101 1.73 -11.90 -11.22
N GLY A 102 2.16 -10.66 -10.98
CA GLY A 102 1.57 -9.82 -9.92
C GLY A 102 0.06 -9.67 -10.10
N GLU A 103 -0.60 -9.30 -9.01
CA GLU A 103 -2.04 -9.00 -9.02
C GLU A 103 -2.37 -7.97 -10.10
N GLY A 104 -3.60 -7.94 -10.56
CA GLY A 104 -4.11 -6.83 -11.35
C GLY A 104 -4.12 -5.52 -10.56
N ALA A 105 -5.07 -4.65 -10.79
CA ALA A 105 -5.17 -3.42 -10.01
C ALA A 105 -5.54 -3.70 -8.55
N VAL A 106 -4.91 -2.96 -7.62
CA VAL A 106 -5.20 -2.99 -6.18
C VAL A 106 -5.67 -1.61 -5.73
N ASN A 107 -6.87 -1.54 -5.16
CA ASN A 107 -7.44 -0.31 -4.63
C ASN A 107 -7.91 -0.53 -3.20
N LEU A 108 -7.29 0.16 -2.25
CA LEU A 108 -7.60 0.02 -0.84
C LEU A 108 -8.04 1.36 -0.27
N GLY A 109 -9.22 1.36 0.35
CA GLY A 109 -9.78 2.52 1.00
C GLY A 109 -10.62 3.41 0.09
N HIS A 110 -11.14 4.49 0.67
CA HIS A 110 -11.98 5.48 0.01
C HIS A 110 -11.65 6.87 0.56
N ASP A 111 -11.50 7.83 -0.33
CA ASP A 111 -11.18 9.24 -0.04
C ASP A 111 -12.01 9.79 1.14
N GLY A 112 -11.30 10.24 2.18
CA GLY A 112 -11.87 10.84 3.39
C GLY A 112 -12.75 9.93 4.25
N LEU A 113 -12.71 8.61 4.05
CA LEU A 113 -13.53 7.64 4.80
C LEU A 113 -12.71 6.58 5.52
N THR A 114 -11.71 6.00 4.90
CA THR A 114 -10.89 4.95 5.53
C THR A 114 -9.94 5.55 6.56
N LEU A 115 -10.01 5.09 7.82
CA LEU A 115 -9.22 5.65 8.92
C LEU A 115 -7.73 5.36 8.78
N SER A 116 -7.37 4.11 8.48
CA SER A 116 -5.97 3.74 8.31
C SER A 116 -5.79 2.48 7.48
N ILE A 117 -4.65 2.39 6.80
CA ILE A 117 -4.18 1.15 6.17
C ILE A 117 -2.86 0.77 6.82
N THR A 118 -2.79 -0.45 7.36
CA THR A 118 -1.56 -1.01 7.93
C THR A 118 -1.04 -2.11 7.00
N PHE A 119 0.21 -1.98 6.57
CA PHE A 119 0.90 -2.93 5.71
C PHE A 119 1.95 -3.70 6.51
N GLY A 120 1.96 -5.01 6.34
CA GLY A 120 2.92 -5.90 6.96
C GLY A 120 2.68 -6.14 8.45
N SER A 121 3.54 -6.96 9.02
CA SER A 121 3.63 -7.20 10.45
C SER A 121 5.08 -7.12 10.90
N THR A 122 5.30 -6.79 12.17
CA THR A 122 6.64 -6.61 12.73
C THR A 122 7.53 -7.82 12.46
N GLY A 123 8.66 -7.59 11.80
CA GLY A 123 9.67 -8.61 11.51
C GLY A 123 9.38 -9.48 10.28
N VAL A 124 8.36 -9.16 9.49
CA VAL A 124 8.04 -9.84 8.23
C VAL A 124 8.20 -8.84 7.08
N ALA A 125 8.91 -9.23 6.02
CA ALA A 125 8.99 -8.42 4.81
C ALA A 125 7.59 -8.26 4.20
N GLY A 126 7.31 -7.08 3.67
CA GLY A 126 6.05 -6.76 3.02
C GLY A 126 6.27 -6.46 1.55
N ASP A 127 5.87 -7.39 0.67
CA ASP A 127 5.96 -7.22 -0.78
C ASP A 127 4.56 -7.07 -1.39
N TYR A 128 4.32 -5.96 -2.09
CA TYR A 128 3.06 -5.61 -2.73
C TYR A 128 3.31 -5.44 -4.23
N ASN A 129 3.14 -6.53 -4.98
CA ASN A 129 3.46 -6.60 -6.41
C ASN A 129 2.18 -6.69 -7.25
N THR A 130 2.03 -5.81 -8.23
CA THR A 130 0.88 -5.79 -9.14
C THR A 130 1.32 -5.60 -10.58
N THR A 131 0.47 -6.00 -11.51
CA THR A 131 0.59 -5.69 -12.93
C THR A 131 -0.27 -4.50 -13.33
N GLY A 132 -1.09 -3.97 -12.42
CA GLY A 132 -1.91 -2.79 -12.59
C GLY A 132 -1.62 -1.76 -11.49
N ASP A 133 -2.38 -0.68 -11.49
CA ASP A 133 -2.24 0.40 -10.52
C ASP A 133 -2.41 -0.07 -9.07
N GLN A 134 -1.65 0.53 -8.16
CA GLN A 134 -1.84 0.45 -6.72
C GLN A 134 -2.34 1.80 -6.21
N ILE A 135 -3.57 1.85 -5.74
CA ILE A 135 -4.20 3.07 -5.23
C ILE A 135 -4.62 2.85 -3.78
N TYR A 136 -4.11 3.68 -2.90
CA TYR A 136 -4.36 3.64 -1.47
C TYR A 136 -4.95 4.97 -1.01
N GLU A 137 -6.10 4.91 -0.31
CA GLU A 137 -6.86 6.10 0.12
C GLU A 137 -7.23 5.97 1.60
N ALA A 138 -6.48 6.64 2.49
CA ALA A 138 -6.70 6.61 3.93
C ALA A 138 -6.15 7.86 4.63
N ASP A 139 -6.69 8.16 5.82
CA ASP A 139 -6.20 9.25 6.66
C ASP A 139 -4.76 9.02 7.17
N SER A 140 -4.30 7.77 7.19
CA SER A 140 -2.93 7.42 7.59
C SER A 140 -2.51 6.05 7.08
N TYR A 141 -1.19 5.88 6.87
CA TYR A 141 -0.58 4.60 6.50
C TYR A 141 0.50 4.21 7.50
N VAL A 142 0.47 2.95 7.93
CA VAL A 142 1.48 2.38 8.83
C VAL A 142 2.17 1.23 8.10
N LEU A 143 3.46 1.40 7.82
CA LEU A 143 4.29 0.38 7.19
C LEU A 143 4.99 -0.40 8.30
N SER A 144 4.31 -1.42 8.85
CA SER A 144 4.79 -2.20 10.01
C SER A 144 5.72 -3.34 9.64
N GLY A 145 5.75 -3.70 8.35
CA GLY A 145 6.64 -4.74 7.83
C GLY A 145 8.09 -4.32 7.82
N THR A 146 8.98 -5.29 7.70
CA THR A 146 10.41 -5.05 7.43
C THR A 146 10.57 -4.80 5.94
N ASP A 147 11.21 -3.68 5.58
CA ASP A 147 11.57 -3.33 4.20
C ASP A 147 10.40 -3.46 3.18
N PRO A 148 9.26 -2.76 3.40
CA PRO A 148 8.12 -2.85 2.50
C PRO A 148 8.47 -2.39 1.08
N THR A 149 8.06 -3.22 0.11
CA THR A 149 8.24 -2.96 -1.31
C THR A 149 6.89 -2.87 -2.01
N PHE A 150 6.64 -1.78 -2.72
CA PHE A 150 5.49 -1.62 -3.61
C PHE A 150 6.00 -1.60 -5.05
N ALA A 151 5.63 -2.61 -5.83
CA ALA A 151 6.11 -2.72 -7.20
C ALA A 151 4.98 -2.92 -8.20
N THR A 152 5.09 -2.25 -9.35
CA THR A 152 4.19 -2.44 -10.49
C THR A 152 5.00 -2.73 -11.75
N VAL A 153 4.32 -3.12 -12.82
CA VAL A 153 4.92 -3.25 -14.15
C VAL A 153 4.42 -2.11 -15.01
N ASP A 154 5.12 -0.97 -14.94
CA ASP A 154 4.81 0.26 -15.72
C ASP A 154 3.47 0.94 -15.37
N ASP A 155 2.86 0.60 -14.23
CA ASP A 155 1.62 1.19 -13.71
C ASP A 155 1.88 2.00 -12.43
N ALA A 156 0.92 2.84 -12.01
CA ALA A 156 1.13 3.81 -10.96
C ALA A 156 1.04 3.21 -9.54
N VAL A 157 1.78 3.83 -8.59
CA VAL A 157 1.59 3.65 -7.15
C VAL A 157 1.19 5.00 -6.53
N THR A 158 0.02 5.03 -5.90
CA THR A 158 -0.55 6.26 -5.34
C THR A 158 -0.96 6.07 -3.89
N PHE A 159 -0.46 6.94 -3.01
CA PHE A 159 -0.92 7.10 -1.64
C PHE A 159 -1.58 8.48 -1.52
N ASN A 160 -2.91 8.49 -1.43
CA ASN A 160 -3.71 9.69 -1.28
C ASN A 160 -3.90 10.04 0.19
N ASP A 161 -4.07 11.33 0.49
CA ASP A 161 -4.44 11.92 1.78
C ASP A 161 -3.40 11.79 2.89
N GLY A 162 -3.30 10.64 3.54
CA GLY A 162 -2.56 10.42 4.77
C GLY A 162 -1.04 10.35 4.64
N GLY A 163 -0.35 10.59 5.75
CA GLY A 163 1.10 10.38 5.86
C GLY A 163 1.47 8.90 6.02
N LEU A 164 2.66 8.55 5.53
CA LEU A 164 3.25 7.22 5.67
C LEU A 164 4.20 7.22 6.87
N THR A 165 3.96 6.29 7.82
CA THR A 165 4.88 6.06 8.95
C THR A 165 5.56 4.71 8.78
N LEU A 166 6.89 4.72 8.66
CA LEU A 166 7.70 3.51 8.57
C LEU A 166 8.02 2.98 9.95
N ALA A 167 8.01 1.66 10.10
CA ALA A 167 8.48 1.00 11.32
C ALA A 167 9.98 1.21 11.54
N THR A 168 10.44 0.94 12.75
CA THR A 168 11.85 1.03 13.13
C THR A 168 12.75 0.17 12.22
N ALA A 169 13.83 0.76 11.71
CA ALA A 169 14.81 0.15 10.83
C ALA A 169 14.21 -0.48 9.55
N SER A 170 13.13 0.08 9.05
CA SER A 170 12.44 -0.39 7.84
C SER A 170 12.74 0.51 6.65
N ASN A 171 13.06 -0.07 5.51
CA ASN A 171 13.34 0.65 4.27
C ASN A 171 12.11 0.59 3.36
N LEU A 172 11.67 1.75 2.89
CA LEU A 172 10.59 1.81 1.89
C LEU A 172 11.19 1.79 0.49
N THR A 173 10.72 0.86 -0.34
CA THR A 173 10.98 0.87 -1.77
C THR A 173 9.66 0.95 -2.55
N ILE A 174 9.55 1.91 -3.46
CA ILE A 174 8.48 1.96 -4.46
C ILE A 174 9.12 1.93 -5.83
N ASN A 175 8.77 0.92 -6.64
CA ASN A 175 9.30 0.73 -7.98
C ASN A 175 8.16 0.49 -8.98
N THR A 176 7.96 1.42 -9.90
CA THR A 176 6.90 1.34 -10.90
C THR A 176 7.38 0.86 -12.27
N GLY A 177 8.55 0.21 -12.31
CA GLY A 177 9.14 -0.33 -13.53
C GLY A 177 10.12 0.62 -14.20
N SER A 178 10.77 0.13 -15.24
CA SER A 178 11.76 0.90 -16.03
C SER A 178 11.25 1.33 -17.39
N GLY A 179 10.00 1.00 -17.71
CA GLY A 179 9.39 1.21 -19.05
C GLY A 179 8.70 2.56 -19.19
N THR A 180 7.47 2.52 -19.66
CA THR A 180 6.76 3.71 -20.13
C THR A 180 5.85 4.35 -19.09
N ALA A 181 6.17 4.47 -17.84
CA ALA A 181 5.47 5.49 -17.09
C ALA A 181 4.53 5.15 -15.95
N GLY A 182 4.91 4.25 -15.09
CA GLY A 182 4.26 4.21 -13.77
C GLY A 182 4.62 5.46 -12.96
N ALA A 183 3.64 6.27 -12.58
CA ALA A 183 3.88 7.41 -11.72
C ALA A 183 3.91 6.99 -10.24
N ILE A 184 4.70 7.69 -9.42
CA ILE A 184 4.64 7.58 -7.97
C ILE A 184 4.04 8.87 -7.42
N THR A 185 2.93 8.78 -6.69
CA THR A 185 2.28 9.92 -6.05
C THR A 185 2.10 9.66 -4.56
N ILE A 186 2.65 10.54 -3.71
CA ILE A 186 2.49 10.46 -2.26
C ILE A 186 2.03 11.83 -1.75
N GLN A 187 0.78 11.91 -1.33
CA GLN A 187 0.16 13.19 -0.93
C GLN A 187 0.38 13.53 0.54
N GLY A 188 0.75 12.55 1.38
CA GLY A 188 1.12 12.77 2.77
C GLY A 188 2.63 12.84 2.98
N ASP A 189 3.08 13.24 4.15
CA ASP A 189 4.51 13.23 4.50
C ASP A 189 4.96 11.81 4.82
N ILE A 190 6.20 11.46 4.47
CA ILE A 190 6.83 10.19 4.85
C ILE A 190 7.68 10.45 6.09
N ALA A 191 7.48 9.65 7.13
CA ALA A 191 8.22 9.74 8.38
C ALA A 191 8.68 8.35 8.84
N GLY A 192 9.86 8.28 9.43
CA GLY A 192 10.34 7.11 10.17
C GLY A 192 9.89 7.13 11.62
N THR A 193 10.33 6.15 12.36
CA THR A 193 10.28 6.12 13.82
C THR A 193 11.66 6.46 14.39
N SER A 194 11.80 6.60 15.70
CA SER A 194 12.99 7.13 16.39
C SER A 194 14.26 6.22 16.31
N ASP A 195 14.57 5.69 15.16
CA ASP A 195 15.77 4.90 14.88
C ASP A 195 16.88 5.68 14.14
N GLY A 196 16.61 6.95 13.88
CA GLY A 196 17.58 7.87 13.30
C GLY A 196 17.88 7.59 11.83
N SER A 197 19.13 7.21 11.51
CA SER A 197 19.65 7.15 10.14
C SER A 197 19.52 5.78 9.46
N THR A 198 18.87 4.80 10.05
CA THR A 198 18.83 3.43 9.53
C THR A 198 17.70 3.18 8.53
N THR A 199 16.64 3.97 8.56
CA THR A 199 15.50 3.88 7.64
C THR A 199 15.81 4.62 6.34
N THR A 200 15.51 4.00 5.20
CA THR A 200 15.71 4.62 3.87
C THR A 200 14.42 4.70 3.08
N VAL A 201 14.37 5.65 2.14
CA VAL A 201 13.28 5.79 1.18
C VAL A 201 13.85 5.78 -0.22
N THR A 202 13.40 4.83 -1.04
CA THR A 202 13.79 4.68 -2.45
C THR A 202 12.53 4.74 -3.32
N LEU A 203 12.47 5.71 -4.23
CA LEU A 203 11.36 5.90 -5.17
C LEU A 203 11.93 5.83 -6.59
N GLU A 204 11.53 4.80 -7.33
CA GLU A 204 12.02 4.52 -8.69
C GLU A 204 10.83 4.45 -9.66
N ALA A 205 10.62 5.49 -10.43
CA ALA A 205 9.51 5.58 -11.38
C ALA A 205 9.93 5.42 -12.85
N GLY A 206 11.19 5.05 -13.12
CA GLY A 206 11.70 4.93 -14.48
C GLY A 206 11.46 6.21 -15.28
N SER A 207 10.63 6.16 -16.34
CA SER A 207 10.23 7.36 -17.08
C SER A 207 8.97 8.04 -16.52
N GLY A 208 8.33 7.48 -15.51
CA GLY A 208 7.16 8.04 -14.85
C GLY A 208 7.50 9.21 -13.93
N ALA A 209 6.53 10.07 -13.64
CA ALA A 209 6.72 11.20 -12.75
C ALA A 209 6.70 10.76 -11.28
N VAL A 210 7.49 11.42 -10.44
CA VAL A 210 7.42 11.29 -8.98
C VAL A 210 6.88 12.59 -8.39
N ALA A 211 5.77 12.51 -7.64
CA ALA A 211 5.20 13.64 -6.92
C ALA A 211 5.07 13.30 -5.44
N ILE A 212 5.78 14.01 -4.58
CA ILE A 212 5.77 13.78 -3.13
C ILE A 212 5.48 15.05 -2.36
N LYS A 213 4.86 14.92 -1.17
CA LYS A 213 4.66 16.04 -0.27
C LYS A 213 5.95 16.37 0.46
N GLY A 214 6.37 15.57 1.40
CA GLY A 214 7.60 15.78 2.14
C GLY A 214 8.17 14.48 2.70
N ILE A 215 9.44 14.51 3.08
CA ILE A 215 10.11 13.42 3.78
C ILE A 215 10.84 14.02 4.97
N GLY A 216 10.62 13.46 6.14
CA GLY A 216 11.27 13.97 7.32
C GLY A 216 11.17 13.02 8.50
N THR A 217 11.74 13.44 9.60
CA THR A 217 11.77 12.76 10.88
C THR A 217 12.23 11.32 10.79
N ASP A 218 13.48 11.09 11.17
CA ASP A 218 14.07 9.75 11.30
C ASP A 218 14.16 8.93 9.99
N ILE A 219 14.35 9.61 8.85
CA ILE A 219 14.72 8.98 7.59
C ILE A 219 16.21 9.21 7.33
N GLY A 220 16.98 8.13 7.11
CA GLY A 220 18.41 8.19 6.82
C GLY A 220 18.68 8.67 5.40
N ASN A 221 18.61 7.78 4.43
CA ASN A 221 18.83 8.15 3.02
C ASN A 221 17.53 8.26 2.24
N VAL A 222 17.55 9.18 1.27
CA VAL A 222 16.47 9.36 0.30
C VAL A 222 17.04 9.28 -1.10
N THR A 223 16.49 8.40 -1.93
CA THR A 223 16.80 8.31 -3.36
C THR A 223 15.53 8.45 -4.16
N ILE A 224 15.51 9.35 -5.13
CA ILE A 224 14.37 9.59 -6.02
C ILE A 224 14.86 9.58 -7.46
N ASP A 225 14.31 8.70 -8.27
CA ASP A 225 14.61 8.55 -9.70
C ASP A 225 13.28 8.42 -10.48
N GLY A 226 13.09 9.22 -11.52
CA GLY A 226 11.89 9.21 -12.34
C GLY A 226 11.99 10.17 -13.52
N GLY A 227 11.04 10.16 -14.44
CA GLY A 227 11.04 11.06 -15.61
C GLY A 227 10.80 12.55 -15.29
N GLY A 228 10.75 12.91 -14.02
CA GLY A 228 10.62 14.25 -13.46
C GLY A 228 10.08 14.20 -12.05
N VAL A 229 10.62 15.03 -11.16
CA VAL A 229 10.28 15.04 -9.73
C VAL A 229 9.56 16.33 -9.36
N THR A 230 8.41 16.23 -8.70
CA THR A 230 7.70 17.36 -8.12
C THR A 230 7.73 17.26 -6.61
N LEU A 231 8.36 18.26 -5.96
CA LEU A 231 8.37 18.37 -4.51
C LEU A 231 7.29 19.37 -4.08
N ASN A 232 6.36 18.89 -3.27
CA ASN A 232 5.30 19.71 -2.65
C ASN A 232 5.63 20.08 -1.19
N GLY A 233 6.73 19.56 -0.63
CA GLY A 233 7.22 19.81 0.71
C GLY A 233 8.71 19.58 0.85
N SER A 234 9.23 19.83 2.04
CA SER A 234 10.66 19.71 2.34
C SER A 234 11.11 18.27 2.55
N ILE A 235 12.39 18.01 2.31
CA ILE A 235 13.04 16.74 2.64
C ILE A 235 14.09 17.00 3.71
N THR A 236 14.00 16.27 4.83
CA THR A 236 14.98 16.33 5.92
C THR A 236 15.43 14.91 6.25
N THR A 237 16.73 14.63 6.16
CA THR A 237 17.29 13.33 6.56
C THR A 237 17.96 13.43 7.92
N ALA A 238 18.00 12.31 8.64
CA ALA A 238 18.64 12.17 9.96
C ALA A 238 20.15 11.83 9.84
N GLY A 239 20.87 12.48 8.92
CA GLY A 239 22.31 12.29 8.72
C GLY A 239 22.70 11.56 7.44
N GLY A 240 21.73 11.15 6.62
CA GLY A 240 22.00 10.50 5.32
C GLY A 240 21.91 11.44 4.13
N ASN A 241 22.08 10.90 2.95
CA ASN A 241 22.05 11.65 1.70
C ASN A 241 20.62 11.88 1.19
N ILE A 242 20.46 12.96 0.44
CA ILE A 242 19.30 13.20 -0.43
C ILE A 242 19.83 13.16 -1.87
N ASP A 243 19.41 12.18 -2.63
CA ASP A 243 19.80 11.96 -4.02
C ASP A 243 18.58 12.02 -4.91
N ILE A 244 18.49 13.04 -5.76
CA ILE A 244 17.38 13.25 -6.70
C ILE A 244 18.02 13.30 -8.09
N ASN A 245 17.76 12.27 -8.88
CA ASN A 245 18.50 12.03 -10.12
C ASN A 245 17.86 12.69 -11.36
N ASP A 246 16.73 13.41 -11.20
CA ASP A 246 15.99 13.99 -12.30
C ASP A 246 15.66 15.47 -12.17
N ALA A 247 15.13 16.04 -13.25
CA ALA A 247 14.66 17.41 -13.28
C ALA A 247 13.59 17.66 -12.22
N THR A 248 13.86 18.57 -11.29
CA THR A 248 13.02 18.80 -10.11
C THR A 248 12.24 20.10 -10.24
N THR A 249 10.94 20.01 -10.02
CA THR A 249 10.02 21.13 -9.90
C THR A 249 9.60 21.32 -8.44
N LEU A 250 9.70 22.55 -7.94
CA LEU A 250 9.16 22.93 -6.63
C LEU A 250 7.75 23.49 -6.84
N ALA A 251 6.74 22.87 -6.26
CA ALA A 251 5.36 23.22 -6.57
C ALA A 251 4.97 24.59 -6.01
N THR A 252 5.10 24.83 -4.70
CA THR A 252 4.78 26.13 -4.06
C THR A 252 5.43 26.23 -2.69
N GLY A 253 5.80 27.45 -2.30
CA GLY A 253 6.32 27.74 -0.96
C GLY A 253 7.84 27.57 -0.82
N ALA A 254 8.33 27.73 0.39
CA ALA A 254 9.73 27.50 0.72
C ALA A 254 9.97 26.01 0.96
N ILE A 255 10.66 25.36 0.03
CA ILE A 255 11.06 23.96 0.15
C ILE A 255 12.55 23.93 0.50
N THR A 256 12.90 23.16 1.52
CA THR A 256 14.28 22.97 1.96
C THR A 256 14.68 21.51 1.83
N LEU A 257 15.90 21.28 1.38
CA LEU A 257 16.56 19.98 1.42
C LEU A 257 17.63 20.06 2.52
N THR A 258 17.45 19.29 3.58
CA THR A 258 18.32 19.34 4.75
C THR A 258 18.86 17.95 5.07
N THR A 259 20.19 17.83 5.15
CA THR A 259 20.83 16.66 5.74
C THR A 259 21.28 17.03 7.14
N ALA A 260 20.62 16.50 8.17
CA ALA A 260 21.06 16.73 9.54
C ALA A 260 22.36 15.93 9.75
N ASN A 261 23.40 16.60 10.22
CA ASN A 261 24.59 15.91 10.69
C ASN A 261 24.24 15.17 11.98
N GLY A 262 24.34 13.84 11.97
CA GLY A 262 24.18 13.02 13.15
C GLY A 262 25.29 13.23 14.19
#